data_28f10806524a297ff775b6ff67c663bc
#
_entry.id   28f10806524a297ff775b6ff67c663bc
#
_cell.length_a   1.000
_cell.length_b   1.000
_cell.length_c   1.000
_cell.angle_alpha   90.00
_cell.angle_beta   90.00
_cell.angle_gamma   90.00
#
_symmetry.space_group_name_H-M   'P 1'
#
loop_
_entity.id
_entity.type
_entity.pdbx_description
1 polymer ?
#
loop_
_entity_poly.entity_id
_entity_poly.type
_entity_poly.pdbx_seq_one_letter_code
_entity_poly.pdbx_strand_id
1 'polypeptide(L)'
;LLFTQTFTVLAEAAGLGTCFLGTTVYMPQMIIDTLHLPQLVMPVATLTVGWPDEKPAQTDRLPLRSIVHSEAFDDYTPEKIDDFYAEKEALEENKEFVRTNQVETLAQVFTDIRYTKKDCEAMSTGFMEALRKQGFI
;
A
#
# COMPACT_ATOMS: atom_id res chain seq x y z
N LEU A 1 -6.40 -9.16 -9.63
CA LEU A 1 -5.37 -9.36 -8.60
C LEU A 1 -4.80 -10.77 -8.61
N LEU A 2 -5.60 -11.86 -8.68
CA LEU A 2 -5.09 -13.24 -8.74
C LEU A 2 -4.12 -13.46 -9.91
N PHE A 3 -4.49 -13.02 -11.12
CA PHE A 3 -3.62 -13.07 -12.27
C PHE A 3 -2.28 -12.34 -12.01
N THR A 4 -2.34 -11.14 -11.47
CA THR A 4 -1.15 -10.33 -11.21
C THR A 4 -0.24 -11.00 -10.19
N GLN A 5 -0.79 -11.61 -9.13
CA GLN A 5 -0.01 -12.36 -8.15
C GLN A 5 0.67 -13.59 -8.76
N THR A 6 -0.06 -14.36 -9.56
CA THR A 6 0.53 -15.52 -10.27
C THR A 6 1.63 -15.08 -11.23
N PHE A 7 1.41 -13.99 -11.96
CA PHE A 7 2.41 -13.41 -12.84
C PHE A 7 3.68 -12.98 -12.09
N THR A 8 3.54 -12.31 -10.93
CA THR A 8 4.65 -11.93 -10.06
C THR A 8 5.51 -13.12 -9.68
N VAL A 9 4.89 -14.19 -9.18
CA VAL A 9 5.61 -15.42 -8.80
C VAL A 9 6.38 -16.02 -9.97
N LEU A 10 5.76 -16.09 -11.15
CA LEU A 10 6.41 -16.62 -12.34
C LEU A 10 7.54 -15.71 -12.86
N ALA A 11 7.36 -14.40 -12.81
CA ALA A 11 8.38 -13.43 -13.19
C ALA A 11 9.61 -13.53 -12.29
N GLU A 12 9.42 -13.60 -10.98
CA GLU A 12 10.51 -13.79 -10.01
C GLU A 12 11.20 -15.14 -10.18
N ALA A 13 10.45 -16.20 -10.42
CA ALA A 13 11.02 -17.52 -10.75
C ALA A 13 11.87 -17.51 -12.04
N ALA A 14 11.56 -16.62 -12.97
CA ALA A 14 12.33 -16.39 -14.19
C ALA A 14 13.52 -15.42 -14.00
N GLY A 15 13.77 -14.93 -12.78
CA GLY A 15 14.87 -14.03 -12.45
C GLY A 15 14.57 -12.54 -12.67
N LEU A 16 13.32 -12.18 -12.93
CA LEU A 16 12.90 -10.80 -13.04
C LEU A 16 12.57 -10.20 -11.65
N GLY A 17 12.79 -8.90 -11.49
CA GLY A 17 12.30 -8.14 -10.35
C GLY A 17 10.89 -7.61 -10.60
N THR A 18 10.09 -7.52 -9.56
CA THR A 18 8.71 -7.01 -9.62
C THR A 18 8.45 -6.00 -8.51
N CYS A 19 7.60 -5.00 -8.79
CA CYS A 19 7.17 -4.05 -7.76
C CYS A 19 5.71 -3.63 -7.99
N PHE A 20 4.86 -3.86 -7.00
CA PHE A 20 3.50 -3.31 -6.98
C PHE A 20 3.53 -1.82 -6.60
N LEU A 21 2.95 -0.98 -7.43
CA LEU A 21 2.81 0.45 -7.16
C LEU A 21 1.52 0.69 -6.38
N GLY A 22 1.65 1.14 -5.12
CA GLY A 22 0.52 1.38 -4.23
C GLY A 22 -0.33 2.61 -4.59
N THR A 23 0.16 3.49 -5.45
CA THR A 23 -0.49 4.78 -5.77
C THR A 23 -1.41 4.75 -6.99
N THR A 24 -1.59 3.61 -7.63
CA THR A 24 -2.42 3.46 -8.85
C THR A 24 -3.83 4.07 -8.69
N VAL A 25 -4.44 3.87 -7.53
CA VAL A 25 -5.81 4.32 -7.25
C VAL A 25 -5.90 5.78 -6.77
N TYR A 26 -4.78 6.48 -6.59
CA TYR A 26 -4.78 7.86 -6.10
C TYR A 26 -5.12 8.88 -7.20
N MET A 27 -4.71 8.60 -8.43
CA MET A 27 -4.98 9.43 -9.60
C MET A 27 -5.51 8.59 -10.77
N PRO A 28 -6.64 7.89 -10.59
CA PRO A 28 -7.13 6.94 -11.59
C PRO A 28 -7.49 7.61 -12.91
N GLN A 29 -8.01 8.85 -12.87
CA GLN A 29 -8.38 9.58 -14.09
C GLN A 29 -7.17 9.82 -15.00
N MET A 30 -6.01 10.14 -14.43
CA MET A 30 -4.79 10.34 -15.22
C MET A 30 -4.38 9.06 -15.98
N ILE A 31 -4.50 7.92 -15.34
CA ILE A 31 -4.20 6.62 -15.96
C ILE A 31 -5.22 6.28 -17.04
N ILE A 32 -6.52 6.54 -16.77
CA ILE A 32 -7.61 6.34 -17.73
C ILE A 32 -7.36 7.16 -18.99
N ASP A 33 -7.04 8.44 -18.83
CA ASP A 33 -6.80 9.35 -19.95
C ASP A 33 -5.53 8.99 -20.73
N THR A 34 -4.45 8.65 -20.02
CA THR A 34 -3.16 8.29 -20.65
C THR A 34 -3.24 6.99 -21.45
N LEU A 35 -3.96 6.00 -20.93
CA LEU A 35 -4.10 4.69 -21.56
C LEU A 35 -5.36 4.61 -22.46
N HIS A 36 -6.14 5.67 -22.56
CA HIS A 36 -7.40 5.71 -23.31
C HIS A 36 -8.35 4.55 -22.95
N LEU A 37 -8.48 4.31 -21.62
CA LEU A 37 -9.29 3.19 -21.14
C LEU A 37 -10.77 3.38 -21.52
N PRO A 38 -11.43 2.33 -22.04
CA PRO A 38 -12.84 2.43 -22.40
C PRO A 38 -13.73 2.51 -21.15
N GLN A 39 -15.01 2.82 -21.36
CA GLN A 39 -16.02 2.77 -20.29
C GLN A 39 -16.03 1.41 -19.60
N LEU A 40 -16.39 1.38 -18.32
CA LEU A 40 -16.42 0.21 -17.46
C LEU A 40 -15.06 -0.46 -17.23
N VAL A 41 -13.95 0.27 -17.40
CA VAL A 41 -12.60 -0.17 -17.08
C VAL A 41 -11.95 0.79 -16.09
N MET A 42 -11.44 0.26 -14.98
CA MET A 42 -10.74 1.04 -13.94
C MET A 42 -9.35 0.48 -13.69
N PRO A 43 -8.33 1.34 -13.54
CA PRO A 43 -7.03 0.92 -13.06
C PRO A 43 -7.13 0.54 -11.56
N VAL A 44 -6.68 -0.65 -11.21
CA VAL A 44 -6.75 -1.16 -9.82
C VAL A 44 -5.37 -1.32 -9.21
N ALA A 45 -4.41 -1.80 -9.98
CA ALA A 45 -3.03 -2.00 -9.55
C ALA A 45 -2.08 -1.86 -10.74
N THR A 46 -0.91 -1.36 -10.48
CA THR A 46 0.21 -1.33 -11.45
C THR A 46 1.33 -2.21 -10.94
N LEU A 47 1.89 -3.01 -11.82
CA LEU A 47 3.06 -3.82 -11.55
C LEU A 47 4.18 -3.41 -12.51
N THR A 48 5.32 -3.00 -11.99
CA THR A 48 6.54 -2.84 -12.78
C THR A 48 7.31 -4.16 -12.79
N VAL A 49 7.89 -4.49 -13.93
CA VAL A 49 8.66 -5.73 -14.14
C VAL A 49 9.92 -5.41 -14.93
N GLY A 50 11.05 -5.94 -14.52
CA GLY A 50 12.33 -5.71 -15.20
C GLY A 50 13.44 -6.57 -14.65
N TRP A 51 14.62 -6.47 -15.26
CA TRP A 51 15.81 -7.09 -14.71
C TRP A 51 16.23 -6.34 -13.43
N PRO A 52 16.39 -7.04 -12.29
CA PRO A 52 16.79 -6.38 -11.05
C PRO A 52 18.26 -5.95 -11.14
N ASP A 53 18.51 -4.69 -10.79
CA ASP A 53 19.86 -4.13 -10.67
C ASP A 53 20.49 -4.41 -9.30
N GLU A 54 19.64 -4.63 -8.28
CA GLU A 54 20.05 -4.92 -6.92
C GLU A 54 19.21 -6.04 -6.29
N LYS A 55 19.70 -6.60 -5.20
CA LYS A 55 18.97 -7.56 -4.35
C LYS A 55 18.84 -6.96 -2.94
N PRO A 56 17.87 -6.10 -2.71
CA PRO A 56 17.66 -5.53 -1.38
C PRO A 56 17.34 -6.61 -0.35
N ALA A 57 17.69 -6.35 0.89
CA ALA A 57 17.26 -7.19 2.01
C ALA A 57 15.72 -7.16 2.13
N GLN A 58 15.16 -8.24 2.62
CA GLN A 58 13.74 -8.27 2.91
C GLN A 58 13.40 -7.25 3.99
N THR A 59 12.46 -6.36 3.71
CA THR A 59 11.98 -5.40 4.69
C THR A 59 11.20 -6.11 5.81
N ASP A 60 11.24 -5.54 6.99
CA ASP A 60 10.46 -5.99 8.15
C ASP A 60 8.94 -6.00 7.85
N ARG A 61 8.22 -6.82 8.59
CA ARG A 61 6.76 -6.96 8.52
C ARG A 61 6.17 -6.87 9.92
N LEU A 62 4.93 -6.44 10.00
CA LEU A 62 4.15 -6.60 11.23
C LEU A 62 3.87 -8.09 11.48
N PRO A 63 3.71 -8.51 12.74
CA PRO A 63 3.42 -9.91 13.07
C PRO A 63 2.09 -10.36 12.46
N LEU A 64 1.98 -11.63 12.07
CA LEU A 64 0.75 -12.15 11.42
C LEU A 64 -0.51 -11.94 12.26
N ARG A 65 -0.40 -11.97 13.60
CA ARG A 65 -1.52 -11.70 14.50
C ARG A 65 -2.13 -10.30 14.34
N SER A 66 -1.42 -9.36 13.71
CA SER A 66 -1.93 -8.03 13.43
C SER A 66 -2.80 -7.94 12.17
N ILE A 67 -2.81 -8.97 11.34
CA ILE A 67 -3.53 -8.97 10.05
C ILE A 67 -4.36 -10.22 9.82
N VAL A 68 -4.21 -11.26 10.66
CA VAL A 68 -4.97 -12.51 10.56
C VAL A 68 -5.93 -12.62 11.74
N HIS A 69 -7.21 -12.65 11.44
CA HIS A 69 -8.28 -12.83 12.42
C HIS A 69 -8.87 -14.22 12.26
N SER A 70 -9.17 -14.91 13.40
CA SER A 70 -9.76 -16.23 13.41
C SER A 70 -11.22 -16.15 13.86
N GLU A 71 -12.12 -16.75 13.09
CA GLU A 71 -13.57 -16.81 13.32
C GLU A 71 -14.29 -15.46 13.30
N ALA A 72 -13.73 -14.41 13.90
CA ALA A 72 -14.31 -13.08 13.95
C ALA A 72 -13.24 -12.00 13.78
N PHE A 73 -13.63 -10.83 13.28
CA PHE A 73 -12.79 -9.67 13.27
C PHE A 73 -12.57 -9.16 14.69
N ASP A 74 -11.32 -9.01 15.07
CA ASP A 74 -10.90 -8.45 16.35
C ASP A 74 -10.30 -7.06 16.10
N ASP A 75 -11.00 -6.02 16.57
CA ASP A 75 -10.65 -4.64 16.28
C ASP A 75 -9.38 -4.18 17.02
N TYR A 76 -8.78 -3.13 16.49
CA TYR A 76 -7.52 -2.58 16.98
C TYR A 76 -7.78 -1.60 18.13
N THR A 77 -7.19 -1.86 19.30
CA THR A 77 -7.08 -0.89 20.38
C THR A 77 -5.69 -0.23 20.34
N PRO A 78 -5.50 0.93 20.99
CA PRO A 78 -4.18 1.55 21.09
C PRO A 78 -3.11 0.58 21.60
N GLU A 79 -3.42 -0.19 22.65
CA GLU A 79 -2.49 -1.14 23.26
C GLU A 79 -2.09 -2.28 22.29
N LYS A 80 -3.04 -2.75 21.46
CA LYS A 80 -2.75 -3.74 20.41
C LYS A 80 -1.86 -3.15 19.32
N ILE A 81 -2.11 -1.92 18.93
CA ILE A 81 -1.28 -1.23 17.93
C ILE A 81 0.15 -1.10 18.44
N ASP A 82 0.32 -0.65 19.68
CA ASP A 82 1.64 -0.53 20.31
C ASP A 82 2.36 -1.89 20.37
N ASP A 83 1.66 -2.96 20.77
CA ASP A 83 2.23 -4.33 20.79
C ASP A 83 2.63 -4.82 19.39
N PHE A 84 1.82 -4.55 18.35
CA PHE A 84 2.12 -4.98 16.99
C PHE A 84 3.30 -4.21 16.37
N TYR A 85 3.50 -2.97 16.75
CA TYR A 85 4.59 -2.12 16.26
C TYR A 85 5.87 -2.23 17.06
N ALA A 86 5.84 -2.82 18.28
CA ALA A 86 6.97 -2.83 19.21
C ALA A 86 8.30 -3.34 18.60
N GLU A 87 8.27 -4.48 17.91
CA GLU A 87 9.46 -5.04 17.26
C GLU A 87 9.95 -4.14 16.10
N LYS A 88 9.02 -3.62 15.33
CA LYS A 88 9.31 -2.73 14.20
C LYS A 88 9.89 -1.41 14.68
N GLU A 89 9.36 -0.82 15.72
CA GLU A 89 9.84 0.43 16.32
C GLU A 89 11.21 0.25 17.03
N ALA A 90 11.56 -0.97 17.44
CA ALA A 90 12.86 -1.24 18.02
C ALA A 90 14.04 -1.15 17.03
N LEU A 91 13.78 -1.19 15.72
CA LEU A 91 14.79 -1.03 14.68
C LEU A 91 15.33 0.40 14.65
N GLU A 92 16.65 0.56 14.56
CA GLU A 92 17.29 1.88 14.61
C GLU A 92 16.84 2.79 13.46
N GLU A 93 16.63 2.25 12.27
CA GLU A 93 16.10 2.99 11.12
C GLU A 93 14.70 3.57 11.39
N ASN A 94 13.84 2.82 12.08
CA ASN A 94 12.49 3.27 12.42
C ASN A 94 12.49 4.27 13.58
N LYS A 95 13.39 4.12 14.56
CA LYS A 95 13.60 5.14 15.60
C LYS A 95 14.06 6.47 15.00
N GLU A 96 14.99 6.43 14.06
CA GLU A 96 15.44 7.64 13.36
C GLU A 96 14.30 8.25 12.53
N PHE A 97 13.46 7.41 11.92
CA PHE A 97 12.31 7.86 11.15
C PHE A 97 11.26 8.57 12.01
N VAL A 98 10.94 8.05 13.20
CA VAL A 98 10.08 8.68 14.20
C VAL A 98 10.66 10.02 14.64
N ARG A 99 11.95 10.05 14.99
CA ARG A 99 12.66 11.24 15.44
C ARG A 99 12.68 12.35 14.36
N THR A 100 12.99 11.99 13.13
CA THR A 100 13.03 12.93 12.00
C THR A 100 11.67 13.54 11.72
N ASN A 101 10.59 12.78 11.89
CA ASN A 101 9.23 13.27 11.68
C ASN A 101 8.61 13.94 12.91
N GLN A 102 9.32 13.99 14.04
CA GLN A 102 8.90 14.66 15.29
C GLN A 102 7.56 14.13 15.84
N VAL A 103 7.35 12.83 15.77
CA VAL A 103 6.17 12.13 16.30
C VAL A 103 6.58 11.19 17.44
N GLU A 104 5.61 10.63 18.17
CA GLU A 104 5.86 9.76 19.32
C GLU A 104 6.01 8.28 18.89
N THR A 105 5.28 7.87 17.85
CA THR A 105 5.24 6.48 17.39
C THR A 105 5.41 6.36 15.88
N LEU A 106 5.85 5.19 15.41
CA LEU A 106 5.95 4.92 13.98
C LEU A 106 4.57 4.90 13.29
N ALA A 107 3.53 4.46 14.00
CA ALA A 107 2.16 4.48 13.48
C ALA A 107 1.73 5.90 13.10
N GLN A 108 2.06 6.92 13.92
CA GLN A 108 1.75 8.33 13.64
C GLN A 108 2.44 8.86 12.37
N VAL A 109 3.62 8.34 12.01
CA VAL A 109 4.24 8.73 10.74
C VAL A 109 3.34 8.37 9.56
N PHE A 110 2.65 7.25 9.64
CA PHE A 110 1.76 6.81 8.57
C PHE A 110 0.41 7.52 8.61
N THR A 111 -0.18 7.72 9.78
CA THR A 111 -1.54 8.29 9.92
C THR A 111 -1.59 9.81 9.88
N ASP A 112 -0.57 10.48 10.43
CA ASP A 112 -0.62 11.92 10.65
C ASP A 112 0.21 12.72 9.64
N ILE A 113 1.18 12.03 8.96
CA ILE A 113 2.10 12.68 8.04
C ILE A 113 1.96 12.16 6.60
N ARG A 114 1.96 10.83 6.40
CA ARG A 114 2.00 10.25 5.04
C ARG A 114 0.63 9.97 4.43
N TYR A 115 -0.32 9.53 5.24
CA TYR A 115 -1.67 9.15 4.81
C TYR A 115 -2.69 9.84 5.69
N THR A 116 -2.64 11.17 5.71
CA THR A 116 -3.56 11.95 6.55
C THR A 116 -5.01 11.69 6.15
N LYS A 117 -5.92 11.84 7.11
CA LYS A 117 -7.36 11.71 6.84
C LYS A 117 -7.80 12.60 5.68
N LYS A 118 -7.30 13.84 5.63
CA LYS A 118 -7.59 14.81 4.56
C LYS A 118 -7.16 14.29 3.18
N ASP A 119 -5.94 13.74 3.09
CA ASP A 119 -5.43 13.23 1.82
C ASP A 119 -6.19 11.97 1.38
N CYS A 120 -6.51 11.08 2.33
CA CYS A 120 -7.32 9.89 2.07
C CYS A 120 -8.73 10.26 1.59
N GLU A 121 -9.37 11.27 2.18
CA GLU A 121 -10.68 11.76 1.75
C GLU A 121 -10.63 12.39 0.34
N ALA A 122 -9.57 13.17 0.04
CA ALA A 122 -9.38 13.74 -1.30
C ALA A 122 -9.15 12.65 -2.36
N MET A 123 -8.30 11.66 -2.06
CA MET A 123 -8.06 10.53 -2.96
C MET A 123 -9.31 9.69 -3.19
N SER A 124 -10.10 9.45 -2.13
CA SER A 124 -11.37 8.73 -2.22
C SER A 124 -12.38 9.48 -3.09
N THR A 125 -12.45 10.80 -2.96
CA THR A 125 -13.33 11.65 -3.80
C THR A 125 -12.94 11.51 -5.27
N GLY A 126 -11.67 11.65 -5.60
CA GLY A 126 -11.16 11.48 -6.98
C GLY A 126 -11.44 10.09 -7.56
N PHE A 127 -11.30 9.05 -6.73
CA PHE A 127 -11.60 7.68 -7.14
C PHE A 127 -13.10 7.49 -7.44
N MET A 128 -13.98 8.01 -6.58
CA MET A 128 -15.44 7.94 -6.78
C MET A 128 -15.89 8.73 -8.02
N GLU A 129 -15.27 9.87 -8.29
CA GLU A 129 -15.53 10.63 -9.53
C GLU A 129 -15.12 9.86 -10.79
N ALA A 130 -13.97 9.19 -10.75
CA ALA A 130 -13.52 8.35 -11.85
C ALA A 130 -14.48 7.16 -12.09
N LEU A 131 -14.99 6.52 -11.03
CA LEU A 131 -16.00 5.46 -11.13
C LEU A 131 -17.29 5.97 -11.82
N ARG A 132 -17.76 7.19 -11.47
CA ARG A 132 -18.93 7.79 -12.11
C ARG A 132 -18.68 8.07 -13.61
N LYS A 133 -17.55 8.68 -13.93
CA LYS A 133 -17.16 8.98 -15.32
C LYS A 133 -17.03 7.71 -16.16
N GLN A 134 -16.57 6.62 -15.56
CA GLN A 134 -16.43 5.33 -16.22
C GLN A 134 -17.73 4.51 -16.25
N GLY A 135 -18.83 5.02 -15.69
CA GLY A 135 -20.15 4.39 -15.77
C GLY A 135 -20.36 3.20 -14.82
N PHE A 136 -19.59 3.08 -13.74
CA PHE A 136 -19.81 2.05 -12.73
C PHE A 136 -20.93 2.41 -11.76
N ILE A 137 -21.13 3.69 -11.49
CA ILE A 137 -22.13 4.24 -10.57
C ILE A 137 -22.69 5.56 -11.11
#